data_0ab89cbca148103f7c958f297b97e125
#
_entry.id   0ab89cbca148103f7c958f297b97e125
#
_cell.length_a   1.000
_cell.length_b   1.000
_cell.length_c   1.000
_cell.angle_alpha   90.00
_cell.angle_beta   90.00
_cell.angle_gamma   90.00
#
_symmetry.space_group_name_H-M   'P 1'
#
loop_
_entity.id
_entity.type
_entity.pdbx_description
1 polymer ?
#
loop_
_entity_poly.entity_id
_entity_poly.type
_entity_poly.pdbx_seq_one_letter_code
_entity_poly.pdbx_strand_id
1 'polypeptide(L)'
;MGSNQVWKHSVMVCAAITTHQYVSAEQIVNGMHQAKAEGADIVELRLDCITNFHSHHDLKIILQNKPLPVLIVNRPKWEGGLYEGDENKRLEALQLAVELSADFIDVELKAASCLPTLVEHMRNHNSHGKIIVSCYVDGTTPPHEVLLQLVELMQATGADIIKLVTLAADITEIKRIFSLFLYCQVPLIAYSVGERGLISQLLSPKFGGFFVYGSLAGNPIPGLPSLDSIQEAYKLEHVNADTKVFGLISKPVSHSRGPILHNPSFKDVNYNGIYVPMFVDDLKKFFSTYPSPDFSGFSVGIPYKEEVLRFCDEVHPLAQSMVAMMVKHL
;
A
#
# COMPACT_ATOMS: atom_id res chain seq x y z
N MET A 1 -12.42 -25.43 19.45
CA MET A 1 -12.15 -25.82 18.04
C MET A 1 -12.23 -24.53 17.24
N GLY A 2 -11.08 -23.88 17.03
CA GLY A 2 -10.99 -22.59 16.35
C GLY A 2 -11.24 -22.78 14.86
N SER A 3 -12.17 -22.03 14.32
CA SER A 3 -12.36 -21.89 12.89
C SER A 3 -11.15 -21.17 12.29
N ASN A 4 -10.25 -21.92 11.67
CA ASN A 4 -9.28 -21.38 10.74
C ASN A 4 -10.06 -20.79 9.57
N GLN A 5 -10.32 -19.47 9.61
CA GLN A 5 -10.67 -18.75 8.40
C GLN A 5 -9.45 -18.83 7.47
N VAL A 6 -9.54 -19.72 6.49
CA VAL A 6 -8.62 -19.76 5.35
C VAL A 6 -8.87 -18.46 4.58
N TRP A 7 -7.98 -17.46 4.77
CA TRP A 7 -7.96 -16.28 3.95
C TRP A 7 -7.73 -16.72 2.50
N LYS A 8 -8.66 -16.42 1.61
CA LYS A 8 -8.50 -16.67 0.17
C LYS A 8 -7.18 -16.07 -0.28
N HIS A 9 -6.46 -16.77 -1.16
CA HIS A 9 -5.15 -16.40 -1.70
C HIS A 9 -5.12 -15.13 -2.58
N SER A 10 -6.10 -14.24 -2.50
CA SER A 10 -6.10 -12.95 -3.18
C SER A 10 -5.84 -11.84 -2.17
N VAL A 11 -4.92 -10.93 -2.50
CA VAL A 11 -4.67 -9.73 -1.69
C VAL A 11 -5.94 -8.89 -1.61
N MET A 12 -6.25 -8.38 -0.42
CA MET A 12 -7.34 -7.42 -0.23
C MET A 12 -6.90 -6.03 -0.68
N VAL A 13 -7.87 -5.24 -1.14
CA VAL A 13 -7.65 -3.85 -1.57
C VAL A 13 -8.37 -2.91 -0.60
N CYS A 14 -7.62 -2.00 0.00
CA CYS A 14 -8.13 -0.99 0.91
C CYS A 14 -8.24 0.37 0.20
N ALA A 15 -9.42 0.96 0.22
CA ALA A 15 -9.65 2.32 -0.26
C ALA A 15 -9.60 3.31 0.91
N ALA A 16 -8.72 4.31 0.84
CA ALA A 16 -8.67 5.36 1.85
C ALA A 16 -9.67 6.48 1.54
N ILE A 17 -10.57 6.75 2.48
CA ILE A 17 -11.48 7.92 2.46
C ILE A 17 -10.80 9.02 3.28
N THR A 18 -10.10 9.92 2.59
CA THR A 18 -9.24 10.96 3.19
C THR A 18 -9.73 12.37 2.91
N THR A 19 -10.99 12.57 2.50
CA THR A 19 -11.35 13.82 1.85
C THR A 19 -12.07 14.80 2.75
N HIS A 20 -11.64 16.06 2.66
CA HIS A 20 -12.41 17.25 3.03
C HIS A 20 -13.70 17.45 2.19
N GLN A 21 -14.00 16.52 1.27
CA GLN A 21 -15.17 16.57 0.38
C GLN A 21 -16.45 16.07 1.07
N TYR A 22 -16.33 15.24 2.11
CA TYR A 22 -17.49 14.71 2.83
C TYR A 22 -17.82 15.61 4.02
N VAL A 23 -18.99 16.21 3.98
CA VAL A 23 -19.50 17.13 5.02
C VAL A 23 -20.54 16.46 5.91
N SER A 24 -20.92 15.21 5.66
CA SER A 24 -21.85 14.44 6.50
C SER A 24 -21.53 12.94 6.51
N ALA A 25 -22.04 12.25 7.54
CA ALA A 25 -21.91 10.80 7.70
C ALA A 25 -22.53 10.03 6.52
N GLU A 26 -23.66 10.50 5.97
CA GLU A 26 -24.32 9.87 4.82
C GLU A 26 -23.48 9.99 3.55
N GLN A 27 -22.79 11.10 3.36
CA GLN A 27 -21.87 11.25 2.22
C GLN A 27 -20.68 10.30 2.34
N ILE A 28 -20.16 10.08 3.55
CA ILE A 28 -19.10 9.10 3.81
C ILE A 28 -19.59 7.69 3.46
N VAL A 29 -20.80 7.31 3.89
CA VAL A 29 -21.40 6.02 3.54
C VAL A 29 -21.56 5.88 2.01
N ASN A 30 -21.98 6.93 1.31
CA ASN A 30 -22.03 6.92 -0.16
C ASN A 30 -20.63 6.74 -0.78
N GLY A 31 -19.59 7.38 -0.23
CA GLY A 31 -18.19 7.17 -0.62
C GLY A 31 -17.72 5.73 -0.41
N MET A 32 -18.17 5.08 0.67
CA MET A 32 -17.89 3.66 0.91
C MET A 32 -18.59 2.76 -0.13
N HIS A 33 -19.83 3.09 -0.52
CA HIS A 33 -20.53 2.37 -1.60
C HIS A 33 -19.81 2.55 -2.95
N GLN A 34 -19.30 3.74 -3.22
CA GLN A 34 -18.46 3.99 -4.40
C GLN A 34 -17.19 3.13 -4.35
N ALA A 35 -16.47 3.12 -3.22
CA ALA A 35 -15.27 2.29 -3.05
C ALA A 35 -15.55 0.81 -3.32
N LYS A 36 -16.68 0.30 -2.81
CA LYS A 36 -17.13 -1.07 -3.09
C LYS A 36 -17.40 -1.30 -4.58
N ALA A 37 -18.05 -0.37 -5.23
CA ALA A 37 -18.34 -0.47 -6.67
C ALA A 37 -17.08 -0.43 -7.52
N GLU A 38 -16.04 0.28 -7.07
CA GLU A 38 -14.72 0.34 -7.70
C GLU A 38 -13.81 -0.84 -7.31
N GLY A 39 -14.30 -1.82 -6.53
CA GLY A 39 -13.59 -3.07 -6.23
C GLY A 39 -12.75 -3.06 -4.97
N ALA A 40 -12.98 -2.14 -4.03
CA ALA A 40 -12.36 -2.21 -2.71
C ALA A 40 -12.98 -3.34 -1.86
N ASP A 41 -12.15 -4.01 -1.05
CA ASP A 41 -12.54 -5.01 -0.06
C ASP A 41 -12.68 -4.41 1.35
N ILE A 42 -11.95 -3.33 1.62
CA ILE A 42 -11.88 -2.63 2.91
C ILE A 42 -11.91 -1.12 2.63
N VAL A 43 -12.46 -0.36 3.54
CA VAL A 43 -12.39 1.10 3.53
C VAL A 43 -11.63 1.59 4.77
N GLU A 44 -10.59 2.39 4.56
CA GLU A 44 -9.95 3.17 5.64
C GLU A 44 -10.68 4.50 5.79
N LEU A 45 -11.25 4.74 6.96
CA LEU A 45 -11.87 6.01 7.32
C LEU A 45 -10.94 6.84 8.20
N ARG A 46 -10.45 7.95 7.67
CA ARG A 46 -9.58 8.91 8.35
C ARG A 46 -10.40 9.96 9.08
N LEU A 47 -10.65 9.74 10.38
CA LEU A 47 -11.43 10.66 11.22
C LEU A 47 -10.81 12.05 11.30
N ASP A 48 -9.49 12.11 11.34
CA ASP A 48 -8.70 13.35 11.37
C ASP A 48 -8.86 14.21 10.09
N CYS A 49 -9.35 13.64 9.00
CA CYS A 49 -9.60 14.35 7.75
C CYS A 49 -11.04 14.88 7.60
N ILE A 50 -11.95 14.51 8.52
CA ILE A 50 -13.35 14.89 8.43
C ILE A 50 -13.58 16.23 9.14
N THR A 51 -14.11 17.20 8.41
CA THR A 51 -14.48 18.50 8.98
C THR A 51 -15.77 18.39 9.80
N ASN A 52 -15.80 19.04 10.97
CA ASN A 52 -16.97 19.03 11.88
C ASN A 52 -17.44 17.62 12.29
N PHE A 53 -16.50 16.72 12.53
CA PHE A 53 -16.77 15.35 12.94
C PHE A 53 -17.30 15.27 14.39
N HIS A 54 -18.47 14.65 14.54
CA HIS A 54 -19.11 14.37 15.84
C HIS A 54 -19.08 12.86 16.11
N SER A 55 -18.08 12.37 16.83
CA SER A 55 -17.77 10.94 16.98
C SER A 55 -19.01 10.09 17.35
N HIS A 56 -19.78 10.48 18.38
CA HIS A 56 -20.96 9.71 18.82
C HIS A 56 -22.08 9.62 17.79
N HIS A 57 -22.31 10.68 17.02
CA HIS A 57 -23.35 10.70 16.02
C HIS A 57 -22.91 10.07 14.72
N ASP A 58 -21.76 10.51 14.20
CA ASP A 58 -21.32 10.17 12.84
C ASP A 58 -20.81 8.74 12.75
N LEU A 59 -20.00 8.27 13.73
CA LEU A 59 -19.55 6.87 13.76
C LEU A 59 -20.70 5.89 13.82
N LYS A 60 -21.76 6.21 14.56
CA LYS A 60 -22.95 5.34 14.65
C LYS A 60 -23.63 5.20 13.29
N ILE A 61 -23.84 6.31 12.58
CA ILE A 61 -24.43 6.27 11.23
C ILE A 61 -23.55 5.49 10.27
N ILE A 62 -22.25 5.80 10.25
CA ILE A 62 -21.27 5.18 9.33
C ILE A 62 -21.18 3.68 9.58
N LEU A 63 -20.92 3.25 10.82
CA LEU A 63 -20.67 1.85 11.13
C LEU A 63 -21.94 0.98 11.05
N GLN A 64 -23.13 1.55 11.29
CA GLN A 64 -24.38 0.83 11.08
C GLN A 64 -24.74 0.64 9.60
N ASN A 65 -24.26 1.50 8.72
CA ASN A 65 -24.58 1.48 7.28
C ASN A 65 -23.37 1.12 6.39
N LYS A 66 -22.26 0.65 6.97
CA LYS A 66 -21.06 0.28 6.23
C LYS A 66 -21.32 -0.86 5.24
N PRO A 67 -21.00 -0.68 3.94
CA PRO A 67 -21.17 -1.73 2.93
C PRO A 67 -20.00 -2.70 2.84
N LEU A 68 -18.86 -2.36 3.49
CA LEU A 68 -17.58 -3.09 3.53
C LEU A 68 -17.03 -3.08 4.95
N PRO A 69 -16.07 -3.97 5.29
CA PRO A 69 -15.23 -3.83 6.46
C PRO A 69 -14.55 -2.45 6.51
N VAL A 70 -14.49 -1.87 7.72
CA VAL A 70 -13.99 -0.51 7.93
C VAL A 70 -12.80 -0.53 8.88
N LEU A 71 -11.72 0.10 8.44
CA LEU A 71 -10.56 0.46 9.25
C LEU A 71 -10.72 1.90 9.73
N ILE A 72 -10.83 2.09 11.04
CA ILE A 72 -10.90 3.43 11.66
C ILE A 72 -9.51 3.91 12.03
N VAL A 73 -9.18 5.10 11.54
CA VAL A 73 -7.90 5.80 11.80
C VAL A 73 -8.19 7.22 12.27
N ASN A 74 -7.57 7.63 13.37
CA ASN A 74 -7.60 9.02 13.84
C ASN A 74 -6.18 9.50 14.07
N ARG A 75 -5.48 9.83 12.96
CA ARG A 75 -4.03 10.04 12.97
C ARG A 75 -3.66 11.41 13.51
N PRO A 76 -2.80 11.46 14.56
CA PRO A 76 -2.34 12.72 15.12
C PRO A 76 -1.30 13.40 14.22
N LYS A 77 -1.17 14.70 14.40
CA LYS A 77 -0.24 15.54 13.62
C LYS A 77 1.23 15.11 13.78
N TRP A 78 1.60 14.63 14.96
CA TRP A 78 2.95 14.13 15.24
C TRP A 78 3.30 12.81 14.51
N GLU A 79 2.32 12.15 13.86
CA GLU A 79 2.52 10.99 12.95
C GLU A 79 2.11 11.33 11.51
N GLY A 80 2.13 12.63 11.15
CA GLY A 80 1.79 13.08 9.79
C GLY A 80 0.29 13.09 9.46
N GLY A 81 -0.58 13.03 10.48
CA GLY A 81 -2.02 13.22 10.35
C GLY A 81 -2.46 14.67 10.49
N LEU A 82 -3.76 14.90 10.66
CA LEU A 82 -4.37 16.21 10.82
C LEU A 82 -4.97 16.44 12.21
N TYR A 83 -5.05 15.43 13.08
CA TYR A 83 -5.61 15.60 14.42
C TYR A 83 -4.68 16.41 15.32
N GLU A 84 -5.17 17.52 15.86
CA GLU A 84 -4.47 18.42 16.78
C GLU A 84 -5.15 18.54 18.15
N GLY A 85 -6.21 17.77 18.40
CA GLY A 85 -6.98 17.83 19.63
C GLY A 85 -6.31 17.14 20.83
N ASP A 86 -7.07 17.03 21.91
CA ASP A 86 -6.67 16.28 23.11
C ASP A 86 -6.51 14.79 22.83
N GLU A 87 -5.44 14.18 23.31
CA GLU A 87 -5.11 12.78 23.04
C GLU A 87 -6.14 11.80 23.64
N ASN A 88 -6.70 12.11 24.81
CA ASN A 88 -7.74 11.26 25.41
C ASN A 88 -9.01 11.24 24.54
N LYS A 89 -9.41 12.41 24.02
CA LYS A 89 -10.56 12.49 23.08
C LYS A 89 -10.30 11.74 21.78
N ARG A 90 -9.05 11.74 21.29
CA ARG A 90 -8.65 10.96 20.13
C ARG A 90 -8.83 9.47 20.38
N LEU A 91 -8.37 8.99 21.52
CA LEU A 91 -8.48 7.59 21.92
C LEU A 91 -9.93 7.20 22.29
N GLU A 92 -10.71 8.08 22.90
CA GLU A 92 -12.15 7.88 23.14
C GLU A 92 -12.91 7.63 21.82
N ALA A 93 -12.56 8.34 20.73
CA ALA A 93 -13.16 8.09 19.43
C ALA A 93 -12.83 6.70 18.87
N LEU A 94 -11.60 6.19 19.11
CA LEU A 94 -11.22 4.82 18.74
C LEU A 94 -11.93 3.77 19.61
N GLN A 95 -12.08 4.03 20.93
CA GLN A 95 -12.86 3.16 21.83
C GLN A 95 -14.32 3.07 21.40
N LEU A 96 -14.93 4.21 21.08
CA LEU A 96 -16.29 4.25 20.56
C LEU A 96 -16.43 3.46 19.24
N ALA A 97 -15.44 3.53 18.36
CA ALA A 97 -15.45 2.73 17.15
C ALA A 97 -15.42 1.22 17.43
N VAL A 98 -14.70 0.80 18.48
CA VAL A 98 -14.72 -0.59 18.99
C VAL A 98 -16.11 -0.98 19.45
N GLU A 99 -16.77 -0.14 20.27
CA GLU A 99 -18.13 -0.37 20.79
C GLU A 99 -19.16 -0.50 19.65
N LEU A 100 -18.97 0.27 18.59
CA LEU A 100 -19.81 0.26 17.39
C LEU A 100 -19.40 -0.81 16.36
N SER A 101 -18.53 -1.75 16.74
CA SER A 101 -18.14 -2.91 15.94
C SER A 101 -17.42 -2.54 14.63
N ALA A 102 -16.45 -1.60 14.69
CA ALA A 102 -15.47 -1.41 13.62
C ALA A 102 -14.67 -2.71 13.40
N ASP A 103 -14.33 -3.00 12.15
CA ASP A 103 -13.63 -4.25 11.80
C ASP A 103 -12.13 -4.16 12.09
N PHE A 104 -11.55 -2.97 11.94
CA PHE A 104 -10.15 -2.68 12.23
C PHE A 104 -10.02 -1.31 12.91
N ILE A 105 -9.08 -1.22 13.86
CA ILE A 105 -8.68 0.02 14.53
C ILE A 105 -7.18 0.21 14.35
N ASP A 106 -6.75 1.38 13.86
CA ASP A 106 -5.34 1.74 13.72
C ASP A 106 -4.89 2.56 14.94
N VAL A 107 -3.80 2.13 15.56
CA VAL A 107 -3.15 2.82 16.68
C VAL A 107 -1.68 2.99 16.33
N GLU A 108 -1.17 4.19 16.47
CA GLU A 108 0.24 4.46 16.21
C GLU A 108 1.14 3.79 17.26
N LEU A 109 2.30 3.28 16.86
CA LEU A 109 3.26 2.62 17.76
C LEU A 109 3.59 3.47 18.99
N LYS A 110 3.72 4.79 18.81
CA LYS A 110 3.99 5.73 19.93
C LYS A 110 2.85 5.83 20.94
N ALA A 111 1.62 5.48 20.54
CA ALA A 111 0.43 5.45 21.38
C ALA A 111 0.08 4.02 21.86
N ALA A 112 0.91 3.02 21.60
CA ALA A 112 0.60 1.61 21.88
C ALA A 112 0.38 1.30 23.37
N SER A 113 0.73 2.19 24.30
CA SER A 113 0.38 2.08 25.72
C SER A 113 -1.13 2.06 25.98
N CYS A 114 -1.97 2.53 25.06
CA CYS A 114 -3.44 2.45 25.16
C CYS A 114 -4.02 1.07 24.79
N LEU A 115 -3.24 0.17 24.17
CA LEU A 115 -3.73 -1.12 23.66
C LEU A 115 -4.40 -2.00 24.73
N PRO A 116 -3.88 -2.13 25.97
CA PRO A 116 -4.57 -2.91 27.00
C PRO A 116 -5.99 -2.45 27.25
N THR A 117 -6.22 -1.13 27.27
CA THR A 117 -7.54 -0.52 27.45
C THR A 117 -8.45 -0.81 26.27
N LEU A 118 -7.94 -0.71 25.03
CA LEU A 118 -8.72 -1.04 23.82
C LEU A 118 -9.09 -2.53 23.78
N VAL A 119 -8.17 -3.42 24.13
CA VAL A 119 -8.44 -4.87 24.18
C VAL A 119 -9.48 -5.20 25.24
N GLU A 120 -9.44 -4.55 26.41
CA GLU A 120 -10.47 -4.69 27.43
C GLU A 120 -11.83 -4.19 26.93
N HIS A 121 -11.86 -3.05 26.25
CA HIS A 121 -13.07 -2.50 25.61
C HIS A 121 -13.65 -3.49 24.59
N MET A 122 -12.81 -4.09 23.74
CA MET A 122 -13.25 -5.11 22.79
C MET A 122 -13.89 -6.32 23.47
N ARG A 123 -13.32 -6.80 24.57
CA ARG A 123 -13.88 -7.91 25.35
C ARG A 123 -15.24 -7.55 25.95
N ASN A 124 -15.35 -6.37 26.55
CA ASN A 124 -16.57 -5.91 27.22
C ASN A 124 -17.75 -5.72 26.25
N HIS A 125 -17.47 -5.43 24.99
CA HIS A 125 -18.49 -5.20 23.95
C HIS A 125 -18.61 -6.38 22.96
N ASN A 126 -17.97 -7.53 23.21
CA ASN A 126 -17.92 -8.69 22.30
C ASN A 126 -17.51 -8.30 20.87
N SER A 127 -16.63 -7.31 20.74
CA SER A 127 -16.11 -6.88 19.44
C SER A 127 -15.14 -7.92 18.90
N HIS A 128 -15.29 -8.25 17.62
CA HIS A 128 -14.40 -9.13 16.86
C HIS A 128 -13.43 -8.35 15.95
N GLY A 129 -13.37 -7.03 16.11
CA GLY A 129 -12.44 -6.17 15.38
C GLY A 129 -10.99 -6.57 15.64
N LYS A 130 -10.09 -6.09 14.79
CA LYS A 130 -8.66 -6.32 14.90
C LYS A 130 -7.90 -5.02 15.10
N ILE A 131 -6.84 -5.08 15.88
CA ILE A 131 -5.97 -3.94 16.13
C ILE A 131 -4.80 -3.98 15.14
N ILE A 132 -4.64 -2.87 14.42
CA ILE A 132 -3.46 -2.58 13.61
C ILE A 132 -2.58 -1.62 14.40
N VAL A 133 -1.32 -1.97 14.63
CA VAL A 133 -0.35 -0.98 15.10
C VAL A 133 0.41 -0.44 13.91
N SER A 134 0.43 0.88 13.77
CA SER A 134 1.08 1.56 12.64
C SER A 134 2.28 2.39 13.06
N CYS A 135 3.23 2.54 12.13
CA CYS A 135 4.36 3.44 12.24
C CYS A 135 4.62 4.10 10.89
N TYR A 136 4.56 5.43 10.87
CA TYR A 136 4.94 6.25 9.72
C TYR A 136 6.32 6.83 10.01
N VAL A 137 7.31 6.38 9.24
CA VAL A 137 8.70 6.78 9.46
C VAL A 137 8.97 8.12 8.82
N ASP A 138 9.43 9.08 9.63
CA ASP A 138 9.84 10.39 9.14
C ASP A 138 11.09 10.29 8.25
N GLY A 139 11.11 11.07 7.16
CA GLY A 139 12.22 11.08 6.22
C GLY A 139 12.23 9.87 5.27
N THR A 140 13.40 9.51 4.78
CA THR A 140 13.57 8.42 3.82
C THR A 140 13.56 7.04 4.49
N THR A 141 13.38 5.98 3.69
CA THR A 141 13.39 4.60 4.16
C THR A 141 14.67 4.26 4.92
N PRO A 142 14.59 3.91 6.22
CA PRO A 142 15.76 3.64 7.05
C PRO A 142 16.59 2.42 6.59
N PRO A 143 17.80 2.22 7.13
CA PRO A 143 18.53 0.97 7.00
C PRO A 143 17.72 -0.24 7.44
N HIS A 144 18.04 -1.40 6.90
CA HIS A 144 17.30 -2.64 7.13
C HIS A 144 17.20 -3.02 8.61
N GLU A 145 18.29 -2.85 9.36
CA GLU A 145 18.37 -3.17 10.79
C GLU A 145 17.40 -2.32 11.62
N VAL A 146 17.26 -1.03 11.27
CA VAL A 146 16.32 -0.13 11.93
C VAL A 146 14.86 -0.53 11.62
N LEU A 147 14.58 -0.92 10.38
CA LEU A 147 13.26 -1.42 10.00
C LEU A 147 12.90 -2.72 10.72
N LEU A 148 13.85 -3.64 10.89
CA LEU A 148 13.66 -4.87 11.66
C LEU A 148 13.35 -4.58 13.13
N GLN A 149 14.09 -3.67 13.77
CA GLN A 149 13.82 -3.23 15.13
C GLN A 149 12.42 -2.64 15.29
N LEU A 150 11.96 -1.83 14.31
CA LEU A 150 10.59 -1.31 14.31
C LEU A 150 9.56 -2.44 14.21
N VAL A 151 9.76 -3.41 13.33
CA VAL A 151 8.88 -4.58 13.19
C VAL A 151 8.83 -5.37 14.50
N GLU A 152 9.97 -5.61 15.15
CA GLU A 152 10.04 -6.30 16.44
C GLU A 152 9.27 -5.53 17.54
N LEU A 153 9.48 -4.22 17.65
CA LEU A 153 8.75 -3.37 18.60
C LEU A 153 7.24 -3.38 18.36
N MET A 154 6.83 -3.31 17.10
CA MET A 154 5.40 -3.35 16.71
C MET A 154 4.78 -4.71 17.06
N GLN A 155 5.45 -5.82 16.77
CA GLN A 155 4.98 -7.16 17.14
C GLN A 155 4.90 -7.36 18.64
N ALA A 156 5.86 -6.81 19.40
CA ALA A 156 5.89 -6.89 20.87
C ALA A 156 4.69 -6.18 21.53
N THR A 157 3.97 -5.32 20.83
CA THR A 157 2.74 -4.69 21.34
C THR A 157 1.57 -5.67 21.46
N GLY A 158 1.64 -6.85 20.83
CA GLY A 158 0.55 -7.81 20.76
C GLY A 158 -0.55 -7.44 19.74
N ALA A 159 -0.27 -6.55 18.79
CA ALA A 159 -1.18 -6.19 17.71
C ALA A 159 -1.53 -7.41 16.82
N ASP A 160 -2.76 -7.45 16.28
CA ASP A 160 -3.18 -8.48 15.34
C ASP A 160 -2.49 -8.32 13.98
N ILE A 161 -2.20 -7.08 13.59
CA ILE A 161 -1.62 -6.69 12.30
C ILE A 161 -0.67 -5.52 12.55
N ILE A 162 0.40 -5.42 11.80
CA ILE A 162 1.28 -4.25 11.85
C ILE A 162 1.34 -3.53 10.50
N LYS A 163 1.46 -2.19 10.54
CA LYS A 163 1.52 -1.35 9.34
C LYS A 163 2.74 -0.41 9.41
N LEU A 164 3.68 -0.59 8.48
CA LEU A 164 4.89 0.22 8.38
C LEU A 164 4.91 1.00 7.07
N VAL A 165 4.96 2.31 7.18
CA VAL A 165 4.96 3.22 6.02
C VAL A 165 6.23 4.06 6.02
N THR A 166 6.91 4.13 4.88
CA THR A 166 8.13 4.92 4.68
C THR A 166 8.01 5.81 3.44
N LEU A 167 9.00 6.66 3.19
CA LEU A 167 9.14 7.41 1.94
C LEU A 167 10.37 6.89 1.19
N ALA A 168 10.21 6.46 -0.07
CA ALA A 168 11.34 6.04 -0.88
C ALA A 168 12.02 7.24 -1.56
N ALA A 169 13.27 7.49 -1.23
CA ALA A 169 14.12 8.43 -1.95
C ALA A 169 14.71 7.81 -3.23
N ASP A 170 14.87 6.49 -3.24
CA ASP A 170 15.37 5.69 -4.36
C ASP A 170 14.59 4.36 -4.43
N ILE A 171 14.29 3.89 -5.65
CA ILE A 171 13.52 2.64 -5.85
C ILE A 171 14.24 1.43 -5.21
N THR A 172 15.56 1.47 -5.08
CA THR A 172 16.35 0.39 -4.48
C THR A 172 16.08 0.20 -2.99
N GLU A 173 15.56 1.23 -2.32
CA GLU A 173 15.17 1.14 -0.91
C GLU A 173 13.98 0.19 -0.69
N ILE A 174 13.16 -0.03 -1.73
CA ILE A 174 11.98 -0.90 -1.65
C ILE A 174 12.36 -2.36 -1.40
N LYS A 175 13.58 -2.80 -1.79
CA LYS A 175 14.07 -4.12 -1.44
C LYS A 175 14.08 -4.37 0.08
N ARG A 176 14.36 -3.33 0.88
CA ARG A 176 14.32 -3.41 2.34
C ARG A 176 12.89 -3.65 2.83
N ILE A 177 11.90 -3.00 2.20
CA ILE A 177 10.48 -3.21 2.53
C ILE A 177 10.06 -4.64 2.20
N PHE A 178 10.39 -5.15 1.02
CA PHE A 178 10.07 -6.53 0.63
C PHE A 178 10.71 -7.56 1.56
N SER A 179 11.90 -7.31 2.06
CA SER A 179 12.56 -8.25 2.98
C SER A 179 11.86 -8.36 4.33
N LEU A 180 11.11 -7.34 4.79
CA LEU A 180 10.42 -7.38 6.09
C LEU A 180 9.37 -8.49 6.17
N PHE A 181 8.72 -8.83 5.04
CA PHE A 181 7.73 -9.89 5.01
C PHE A 181 8.28 -11.27 5.41
N LEU A 182 9.60 -11.49 5.29
CA LEU A 182 10.26 -12.72 5.69
C LEU A 182 10.48 -12.82 7.22
N TYR A 183 10.47 -11.70 7.92
CA TYR A 183 10.79 -11.62 9.36
C TYR A 183 9.56 -11.34 10.22
N CYS A 184 8.43 -10.98 9.60
CA CYS A 184 7.22 -10.67 10.32
C CYS A 184 6.42 -11.93 10.63
N GLN A 185 6.00 -12.10 11.90
CA GLN A 185 5.23 -13.24 12.38
C GLN A 185 3.71 -13.00 12.41
N VAL A 186 3.29 -11.75 12.26
CA VAL A 186 1.90 -11.33 12.16
C VAL A 186 1.64 -10.75 10.77
N PRO A 187 0.39 -10.65 10.30
CA PRO A 187 0.09 -9.98 9.03
C PRO A 187 0.72 -8.59 8.96
N LEU A 188 1.40 -8.31 7.85
CA LEU A 188 2.16 -7.07 7.64
C LEU A 188 1.58 -6.29 6.46
N ILE A 189 1.41 -4.98 6.69
CA ILE A 189 1.16 -3.97 5.67
C ILE A 189 2.42 -3.11 5.61
N ALA A 190 3.23 -3.23 4.56
CA ALA A 190 4.46 -2.46 4.45
C ALA A 190 4.61 -1.88 3.05
N TYR A 191 4.80 -0.57 2.98
CA TYR A 191 4.99 0.11 1.71
C TYR A 191 5.72 1.45 1.88
N SER A 192 6.20 1.98 0.76
CA SER A 192 6.75 3.32 0.68
C SER A 192 5.85 4.21 -0.15
N VAL A 193 5.66 5.44 0.28
CA VAL A 193 4.92 6.47 -0.48
C VAL A 193 5.80 7.11 -1.56
N GLY A 194 5.16 7.83 -2.49
CA GLY A 194 5.81 8.52 -3.61
C GLY A 194 5.99 7.61 -4.84
N GLU A 195 6.35 8.23 -5.98
CA GLU A 195 6.44 7.50 -7.27
C GLU A 195 7.45 6.34 -7.23
N ARG A 196 8.55 6.47 -6.50
CA ARG A 196 9.57 5.42 -6.32
C ARG A 196 9.06 4.26 -5.47
N GLY A 197 8.08 4.56 -4.59
CA GLY A 197 7.45 3.61 -3.70
C GLY A 197 6.36 2.76 -4.36
N LEU A 198 5.83 3.16 -5.51
CA LEU A 198 4.67 2.52 -6.16
C LEU A 198 4.81 1.00 -6.30
N ILE A 199 6.00 0.50 -6.63
CA ILE A 199 6.23 -0.95 -6.76
C ILE A 199 6.05 -1.70 -5.43
N SER A 200 6.18 -1.04 -4.28
CA SER A 200 5.94 -1.67 -2.98
C SER A 200 4.46 -2.03 -2.77
N GLN A 201 3.54 -1.23 -3.32
CA GLN A 201 2.11 -1.54 -3.35
C GLN A 201 1.81 -2.64 -4.38
N LEU A 202 2.26 -2.46 -5.63
CA LEU A 202 1.93 -3.36 -6.74
C LEU A 202 2.50 -4.77 -6.56
N LEU A 203 3.66 -4.89 -5.91
CA LEU A 203 4.32 -6.17 -5.67
C LEU A 203 4.10 -6.72 -4.25
N SER A 204 3.39 -6.00 -3.37
CA SER A 204 3.06 -6.45 -2.02
C SER A 204 2.44 -7.86 -1.99
N PRO A 205 1.50 -8.22 -2.89
CA PRO A 205 0.93 -9.56 -2.91
C PRO A 205 1.95 -10.67 -3.16
N LYS A 206 2.98 -10.41 -3.98
CA LYS A 206 4.07 -11.36 -4.23
C LYS A 206 4.85 -11.72 -2.97
N PHE A 207 4.97 -10.77 -2.05
CA PHE A 207 5.74 -10.93 -0.82
C PHE A 207 4.88 -11.26 0.41
N GLY A 208 3.57 -11.43 0.24
CA GLY A 208 2.66 -11.83 1.31
C GLY A 208 2.07 -10.67 2.11
N GLY A 209 1.96 -9.49 1.51
CA GLY A 209 1.31 -8.33 2.13
C GLY A 209 -0.16 -8.58 2.46
N PHE A 210 -0.62 -8.06 3.60
CA PHE A 210 -1.97 -8.30 4.10
C PHE A 210 -3.04 -7.63 3.24
N PHE A 211 -2.87 -6.35 2.92
CA PHE A 211 -3.64 -5.64 1.90
C PHE A 211 -2.80 -4.55 1.23
N VAL A 212 -3.28 -4.06 0.09
CA VAL A 212 -2.71 -2.92 -0.63
C VAL A 212 -3.67 -1.75 -0.61
N TYR A 213 -3.14 -0.53 -0.73
CA TYR A 213 -3.96 0.67 -0.85
C TYR A 213 -4.24 1.02 -2.30
N GLY A 214 -5.48 1.44 -2.56
CA GLY A 214 -5.90 2.06 -3.81
C GLY A 214 -6.60 3.39 -3.58
N SER A 215 -6.45 4.32 -4.52
CA SER A 215 -7.16 5.60 -4.51
C SER A 215 -8.47 5.52 -5.29
N LEU A 216 -9.51 6.21 -4.79
CA LEU A 216 -10.81 6.33 -5.45
C LEU A 216 -10.71 7.15 -6.75
N ALA A 217 -11.57 6.85 -7.70
CA ALA A 217 -11.75 7.68 -8.89
C ALA A 217 -12.10 9.13 -8.48
N GLY A 218 -11.43 10.09 -9.14
CA GLY A 218 -11.61 11.51 -8.83
C GLY A 218 -10.87 12.02 -7.60
N ASN A 219 -10.20 11.13 -6.82
CA ASN A 219 -9.40 11.51 -5.66
C ASN A 219 -8.03 10.78 -5.66
N PRO A 220 -7.14 11.06 -6.63
CA PRO A 220 -5.86 10.39 -6.73
C PRO A 220 -4.96 10.77 -5.54
N ILE A 221 -4.36 9.75 -4.92
CA ILE A 221 -3.36 9.92 -3.86
C ILE A 221 -1.98 9.66 -4.48
N PRO A 222 -1.05 10.63 -4.44
CA PRO A 222 0.28 10.45 -5.03
C PRO A 222 1.00 9.21 -4.48
N GLY A 223 1.49 8.38 -5.39
CA GLY A 223 2.20 7.13 -5.04
C GLY A 223 1.30 5.94 -4.74
N LEU A 224 -0.03 6.09 -4.79
CA LEU A 224 -0.97 4.97 -4.76
C LEU A 224 -1.55 4.70 -6.16
N PRO A 225 -1.74 3.43 -6.54
CA PRO A 225 -2.49 3.09 -7.75
C PRO A 225 -3.98 3.45 -7.55
N SER A 226 -4.71 3.74 -8.62
CA SER A 226 -6.17 3.84 -8.54
C SER A 226 -6.79 2.45 -8.38
N LEU A 227 -7.97 2.36 -7.75
CA LEU A 227 -8.74 1.12 -7.64
C LEU A 227 -8.98 0.50 -9.01
N ASP A 228 -9.39 1.32 -9.97
CA ASP A 228 -9.56 0.91 -11.37
C ASP A 228 -8.28 0.30 -11.96
N SER A 229 -7.12 0.92 -11.73
CA SER A 229 -5.85 0.37 -12.22
C SER A 229 -5.47 -0.95 -11.54
N ILE A 230 -5.77 -1.12 -10.25
CA ILE A 230 -5.56 -2.38 -9.52
C ILE A 230 -6.37 -3.50 -10.17
N GLN A 231 -7.63 -3.25 -10.47
CA GLN A 231 -8.57 -4.24 -11.01
C GLN A 231 -8.33 -4.52 -12.50
N GLU A 232 -8.13 -3.48 -13.30
CA GLU A 232 -8.13 -3.60 -14.76
C GLU A 232 -6.72 -3.72 -15.35
N ALA A 233 -5.77 -2.91 -14.85
CA ALA A 233 -4.43 -2.85 -15.43
C ALA A 233 -3.45 -3.82 -14.76
N TYR A 234 -3.47 -3.95 -13.43
CA TYR A 234 -2.51 -4.79 -12.70
C TYR A 234 -3.07 -6.16 -12.33
N LYS A 235 -4.40 -6.27 -12.08
CA LYS A 235 -5.07 -7.52 -11.71
C LYS A 235 -4.37 -8.22 -10.53
N LEU A 236 -4.19 -7.46 -9.45
CA LEU A 236 -3.38 -7.88 -8.30
C LEU A 236 -3.91 -9.16 -7.63
N GLU A 237 -5.17 -9.52 -7.84
CA GLU A 237 -5.76 -10.78 -7.37
C GLU A 237 -5.09 -12.03 -7.96
N HIS A 238 -4.33 -11.89 -9.04
CA HIS A 238 -3.59 -12.98 -9.67
C HIS A 238 -2.11 -13.04 -9.28
N VAL A 239 -1.62 -12.01 -8.56
CA VAL A 239 -0.22 -11.93 -8.14
C VAL A 239 0.02 -12.82 -6.93
N ASN A 240 1.06 -13.65 -6.99
CA ASN A 240 1.45 -14.58 -5.94
C ASN A 240 2.99 -14.69 -5.85
N ALA A 241 3.51 -15.50 -4.94
CA ALA A 241 4.94 -15.64 -4.68
C ALA A 241 5.76 -16.02 -5.93
N ASP A 242 5.17 -16.80 -6.84
CA ASP A 242 5.84 -17.30 -8.06
C ASP A 242 5.73 -16.33 -9.24
N THR A 243 4.97 -15.23 -9.11
CA THR A 243 4.77 -14.26 -10.18
C THR A 243 6.09 -13.63 -10.61
N LYS A 244 6.38 -13.69 -11.92
CA LYS A 244 7.56 -13.04 -12.52
C LYS A 244 7.30 -11.57 -12.73
N VAL A 245 8.28 -10.75 -12.37
CA VAL A 245 8.18 -9.28 -12.43
C VAL A 245 8.84 -8.78 -13.72
N PHE A 246 8.07 -8.04 -14.47
CA PHE A 246 8.51 -7.26 -15.62
C PHE A 246 8.26 -5.79 -15.35
N GLY A 247 8.97 -4.90 -16.04
CA GLY A 247 8.71 -3.49 -15.79
C GLY A 247 9.23 -2.53 -16.83
N LEU A 248 8.77 -1.28 -16.71
CA LEU A 248 9.36 -0.15 -17.43
C LEU A 248 10.37 0.55 -16.53
N ILE A 249 11.62 0.55 -16.91
CA ILE A 249 12.66 1.41 -16.36
C ILE A 249 12.62 2.75 -17.07
N SER A 250 12.24 3.83 -16.39
CA SER A 250 12.15 5.17 -16.97
C SER A 250 12.15 6.25 -15.89
N LYS A 251 12.27 7.50 -16.32
CA LYS A 251 12.13 8.71 -15.50
C LYS A 251 11.64 9.85 -16.39
N PRO A 252 10.35 10.24 -16.31
CA PRO A 252 9.25 9.73 -15.47
C PRO A 252 8.62 8.42 -15.98
N VAL A 253 7.71 7.82 -15.19
CA VAL A 253 6.99 6.58 -15.54
C VAL A 253 5.47 6.76 -15.67
N SER A 254 4.94 7.91 -15.25
CA SER A 254 3.50 8.18 -15.11
C SER A 254 2.69 8.10 -16.42
N HIS A 255 3.34 8.24 -17.57
CA HIS A 255 2.69 8.21 -18.90
C HIS A 255 2.71 6.83 -19.56
N SER A 256 3.25 5.81 -18.88
CA SER A 256 3.37 4.48 -19.48
C SER A 256 2.04 3.78 -19.61
N ARG A 257 1.73 3.32 -20.82
CA ARG A 257 0.63 2.38 -21.09
C ARG A 257 1.05 0.92 -21.02
N GLY A 258 2.30 0.65 -20.62
CA GLY A 258 2.85 -0.71 -20.51
C GLY A 258 1.99 -1.65 -19.68
N PRO A 259 1.54 -1.29 -18.47
CA PRO A 259 0.70 -2.16 -17.65
C PRO A 259 -0.59 -2.59 -18.35
N ILE A 260 -1.29 -1.66 -19.03
CA ILE A 260 -2.55 -1.94 -19.75
C ILE A 260 -2.31 -2.86 -20.95
N LEU A 261 -1.13 -2.83 -21.56
CA LEU A 261 -0.77 -3.66 -22.70
C LEU A 261 -0.30 -5.06 -22.26
N HIS A 262 0.65 -5.13 -21.34
CA HIS A 262 1.37 -6.36 -21.03
C HIS A 262 0.62 -7.26 -20.04
N ASN A 263 -0.03 -6.71 -19.02
CA ASN A 263 -0.68 -7.53 -18.00
C ASN A 263 -1.86 -8.35 -18.55
N PRO A 264 -2.75 -7.80 -19.39
CA PRO A 264 -3.75 -8.61 -20.06
C PRO A 264 -3.12 -9.70 -20.97
N SER A 265 -2.05 -9.36 -21.71
CA SER A 265 -1.36 -10.31 -22.58
C SER A 265 -0.75 -11.49 -21.80
N PHE A 266 -0.20 -11.27 -20.61
CA PHE A 266 0.27 -12.37 -19.75
C PHE A 266 -0.88 -13.31 -19.37
N LYS A 267 -2.04 -12.75 -19.05
CA LYS A 267 -3.24 -13.54 -18.75
C LYS A 267 -3.71 -14.35 -19.94
N ASP A 268 -3.77 -13.74 -21.13
CA ASP A 268 -4.25 -14.38 -22.36
C ASP A 268 -3.41 -15.62 -22.73
N VAL A 269 -2.10 -15.59 -22.44
CA VAL A 269 -1.19 -16.71 -22.66
C VAL A 269 -0.98 -17.57 -21.40
N ASN A 270 -1.76 -17.35 -20.35
CA ASN A 270 -1.66 -18.04 -19.05
C ASN A 270 -0.25 -18.01 -18.44
N TYR A 271 0.43 -16.87 -18.57
CA TYR A 271 1.75 -16.67 -17.98
C TYR A 271 1.64 -15.94 -16.63
N ASN A 272 2.26 -16.50 -15.60
CA ASN A 272 2.28 -15.89 -14.26
C ASN A 272 3.30 -14.75 -14.20
N GLY A 273 2.93 -13.59 -14.70
CA GLY A 273 3.76 -12.40 -14.76
C GLY A 273 2.99 -11.13 -14.43
N ILE A 274 3.71 -10.13 -13.93
CA ILE A 274 3.21 -8.76 -13.71
C ILE A 274 4.17 -7.76 -14.34
N TYR A 275 3.63 -6.77 -15.03
CA TYR A 275 4.37 -5.64 -15.59
C TYR A 275 4.04 -4.37 -14.80
N VAL A 276 5.06 -3.72 -14.23
CA VAL A 276 4.92 -2.54 -13.36
C VAL A 276 5.82 -1.39 -13.80
N PRO A 277 5.42 -0.11 -13.59
CA PRO A 277 6.29 1.03 -13.82
C PRO A 277 7.34 1.12 -12.70
N MET A 278 8.59 1.38 -13.07
CA MET A 278 9.72 1.49 -12.16
C MET A 278 10.43 2.83 -12.36
N PHE A 279 10.21 3.76 -11.42
CA PHE A 279 10.89 5.04 -11.42
C PHE A 279 12.33 4.85 -10.95
N VAL A 280 13.25 4.73 -11.88
CA VAL A 280 14.66 4.47 -11.61
C VAL A 280 15.46 5.77 -11.70
N ASP A 281 16.35 6.02 -10.75
CA ASP A 281 17.26 7.16 -10.76
C ASP A 281 18.68 6.79 -11.22
N ASP A 282 19.10 5.55 -10.96
CA ASP A 282 20.45 5.03 -11.25
C ASP A 282 20.35 3.56 -11.70
N LEU A 283 20.69 3.29 -12.97
CA LEU A 283 20.62 1.95 -13.55
C LEU A 283 21.56 0.96 -12.85
N LYS A 284 22.78 1.39 -12.48
CA LYS A 284 23.74 0.52 -11.84
C LYS A 284 23.26 0.03 -10.49
N LYS A 285 22.73 0.95 -9.67
CA LYS A 285 22.13 0.60 -8.38
C LYS A 285 20.92 -0.31 -8.57
N PHE A 286 20.06 0.01 -9.55
CA PHE A 286 18.86 -0.76 -9.83
C PHE A 286 19.19 -2.22 -10.17
N PHE A 287 20.04 -2.48 -11.15
CA PHE A 287 20.41 -3.84 -11.56
C PHE A 287 21.16 -4.61 -10.48
N SER A 288 21.98 -3.93 -9.65
CA SER A 288 22.63 -4.58 -8.50
C SER A 288 21.66 -4.92 -7.37
N THR A 289 20.54 -4.19 -7.25
CA THR A 289 19.54 -4.38 -6.20
C THR A 289 18.51 -5.44 -6.56
N TYR A 290 18.10 -5.48 -7.82
CA TYR A 290 17.07 -6.38 -8.33
C TYR A 290 17.61 -7.39 -9.35
N PRO A 291 18.51 -8.28 -8.94
CA PRO A 291 18.97 -9.35 -9.82
C PRO A 291 17.85 -10.35 -10.08
N SER A 292 17.88 -10.96 -11.27
CA SER A 292 17.03 -12.14 -11.58
C SER A 292 17.18 -13.24 -10.49
N PRO A 293 16.17 -14.13 -10.25
CA PRO A 293 15.21 -14.59 -11.26
C PRO A 293 13.81 -13.99 -11.16
N ASP A 294 13.49 -13.22 -10.11
CA ASP A 294 12.13 -12.69 -9.95
C ASP A 294 11.86 -11.53 -10.89
N PHE A 295 12.84 -10.64 -11.04
CA PHE A 295 12.78 -9.52 -12.00
C PHE A 295 13.29 -9.98 -13.36
N SER A 296 12.36 -10.41 -14.21
CA SER A 296 12.64 -11.26 -15.37
C SER A 296 12.84 -10.50 -16.69
N GLY A 297 12.44 -9.21 -16.76
CA GLY A 297 12.64 -8.43 -17.98
C GLY A 297 12.17 -6.99 -17.85
N PHE A 298 12.76 -6.12 -18.68
CA PHE A 298 12.47 -4.70 -18.62
C PHE A 298 12.35 -4.08 -20.00
N SER A 299 11.32 -3.24 -20.16
CA SER A 299 11.31 -2.21 -21.18
C SER A 299 12.09 -1.00 -20.68
N VAL A 300 12.82 -0.32 -21.52
CA VAL A 300 13.63 0.83 -21.15
C VAL A 300 13.16 2.09 -21.84
N GLY A 301 12.77 3.07 -21.05
CA GLY A 301 12.35 4.39 -21.49
C GLY A 301 13.45 5.43 -21.39
N ILE A 302 13.08 6.69 -21.59
CA ILE A 302 13.96 7.84 -21.39
C ILE A 302 14.32 7.98 -19.90
N PRO A 303 15.53 8.44 -19.55
CA PRO A 303 16.65 8.77 -20.45
C PRO A 303 17.60 7.59 -20.74
N TYR A 304 17.26 6.36 -20.37
CA TYR A 304 18.17 5.24 -20.15
C TYR A 304 18.44 4.36 -21.39
N LYS A 305 17.82 4.64 -22.54
CA LYS A 305 17.90 3.76 -23.73
C LYS A 305 19.32 3.50 -24.23
N GLU A 306 20.21 4.49 -24.12
CA GLU A 306 21.60 4.34 -24.51
C GLU A 306 22.44 3.74 -23.39
N GLU A 307 22.25 4.24 -22.16
CA GLU A 307 23.04 3.84 -21.02
C GLU A 307 22.86 2.36 -20.68
N VAL A 308 21.63 1.83 -20.85
CA VAL A 308 21.30 0.43 -20.53
C VAL A 308 22.13 -0.59 -21.30
N LEU A 309 22.63 -0.24 -22.50
CA LEU A 309 23.47 -1.12 -23.32
C LEU A 309 24.74 -1.57 -22.59
N ARG A 310 25.25 -0.75 -21.66
CA ARG A 310 26.44 -1.06 -20.85
C ARG A 310 26.19 -2.14 -19.78
N PHE A 311 24.93 -2.46 -19.53
CA PHE A 311 24.49 -3.47 -18.57
C PHE A 311 23.99 -4.76 -19.25
N CYS A 312 24.06 -4.83 -20.58
CA CYS A 312 23.69 -6.02 -21.33
C CYS A 312 24.94 -6.84 -21.67
N ASP A 313 24.88 -8.15 -21.41
CA ASP A 313 25.95 -9.09 -21.81
C ASP A 313 26.00 -9.22 -23.34
N GLU A 314 24.83 -9.18 -23.99
CA GLU A 314 24.69 -9.23 -25.45
C GLU A 314 23.76 -8.13 -25.94
N VAL A 315 24.13 -7.48 -27.05
CA VAL A 315 23.32 -6.45 -27.70
C VAL A 315 23.04 -6.85 -29.15
N HIS A 316 21.77 -7.00 -29.48
CA HIS A 316 21.39 -7.30 -30.86
C HIS A 316 21.82 -6.17 -31.82
N PRO A 317 22.44 -6.46 -33.00
CA PRO A 317 22.97 -5.45 -33.92
C PRO A 317 21.95 -4.39 -34.34
N LEU A 318 20.69 -4.79 -34.51
CA LEU A 318 19.61 -3.85 -34.84
C LEU A 318 19.35 -2.85 -33.71
N ALA A 319 19.36 -3.29 -32.45
CA ALA A 319 19.19 -2.41 -31.30
C ALA A 319 20.33 -1.38 -31.22
N GLN A 320 21.55 -1.83 -31.45
CA GLN A 320 22.73 -0.97 -31.48
C GLN A 320 22.66 0.09 -32.60
N SER A 321 22.20 -0.28 -33.79
CA SER A 321 22.03 0.66 -34.91
C SER A 321 20.90 1.66 -34.70
N MET A 322 19.80 1.26 -34.07
CA MET A 322 18.67 2.16 -33.74
C MET A 322 19.06 3.24 -32.72
N VAL A 323 19.84 2.89 -31.71
CA VAL A 323 20.39 3.85 -30.75
C VAL A 323 21.29 4.87 -31.46
N ALA A 324 22.18 4.44 -32.35
CA ALA A 324 23.04 5.32 -33.12
C ALA A 324 22.26 6.27 -34.06
N MET A 325 21.11 5.85 -34.60
CA MET A 325 20.25 6.70 -35.43
C MET A 325 19.54 7.78 -34.59
N MET A 326 19.12 7.49 -33.37
CA MET A 326 18.47 8.49 -32.50
C MET A 326 19.42 9.58 -32.03
N VAL A 327 20.71 9.29 -31.90
CA VAL A 327 21.76 10.27 -31.51
C VAL A 327 22.11 11.21 -32.67
N LYS A 328 21.98 10.78 -33.94
CA LYS A 328 22.31 11.59 -35.11
C LYS A 328 21.28 12.67 -35.45
N HIS A 329 20.13 12.71 -34.82
CA HIS A 329 19.05 13.67 -35.08
C HIS A 329 18.79 14.63 -33.92
N LEU A 330 19.64 14.69 -32.91
CA LEU A 330 19.71 15.73 -31.90
C LEU A 330 20.89 16.67 -32.22
#